data_aefb7c14eb022c4d44791ad3fa06350f
#
_entry.id   aefb7c14eb022c4d44791ad3fa06350f
#
_cell.length_a   1.000
_cell.length_b   1.000
_cell.length_c   1.000
_cell.angle_alpha   90.00
_cell.angle_beta   90.00
_cell.angle_gamma   90.00
#
_symmetry.space_group_name_H-M   'P 1'
#
loop_
_entity.id
_entity.type
_entity.pdbx_description
1 polymer ?
#
loop_
_entity_poly.entity_id
_entity_poly.type
_entity_poly.pdbx_seq_one_letter_code
_entity_poly.pdbx_strand_id
1 'polypeptide(L)'
;MRNEITGGSPSLSRAWFALAVLALAAILGITDRQMLTLAVEPLKRDLQLSDTSLGAIVGFGPILFGALASPLLGWLTDRVDRRWLLVACVLVWSAGTALCGLVTQGWMLFLCTLTLAVGEAGLGPVVYSMLPDLFPPALRTAANTIFFAVALFGAGLGIAGAGAIFSVAAPLAHALSIEPWRLAFLLVAIPGPVVAGLFALVGHPPRGGTADQHERAQETLAHYWRRSGAMLACLIVGYAMAAFYVGAILGWAPVSLIRDFHVDVARSGLYSGIAVGGGSALGLLASVVAVRCLRARWGRLLPVVIGCAMALLAALLLLMLSFATSTAMLLACMIGIIAAYIAGAALTPTLLQDIAPPHLRGRVVGTSSLVTYAFQAMSVPSVGAISDALDGAPYALLKGIVWLGVPAAVFSVILLGLVLRTFRTRFEPHCEVGAQAL
;
A
#
# COMPACT_ATOMS: atom_id res chain seq x y z
N MET A 1 -3.77 34.66 -42.08
CA MET A 1 -2.66 34.18 -41.21
C MET A 1 -3.29 33.27 -40.14
N ARG A 2 -3.37 31.98 -40.42
CA ARG A 2 -3.79 30.93 -39.48
C ARG A 2 -2.54 30.43 -38.78
N ASN A 3 -2.31 30.82 -37.52
CA ASN A 3 -1.38 30.13 -36.65
C ASN A 3 -2.10 28.94 -36.04
N GLU A 4 -1.87 27.78 -36.61
CA GLU A 4 -2.23 26.48 -36.05
C GLU A 4 -1.43 26.27 -34.76
N ILE A 5 -2.12 26.39 -33.64
CA ILE A 5 -1.61 25.86 -32.35
C ILE A 5 -1.81 24.36 -32.44
N THR A 6 -0.89 23.66 -33.10
CA THR A 6 -0.77 22.22 -33.04
C THR A 6 -0.17 21.85 -31.67
N GLY A 7 -1.02 21.74 -30.66
CA GLY A 7 -0.73 21.02 -29.44
C GLY A 7 -0.61 19.52 -29.77
N GLY A 8 0.52 19.11 -30.37
CA GLY A 8 0.80 17.73 -30.71
C GLY A 8 0.81 16.89 -29.44
N SER A 9 0.04 15.81 -29.42
CA SER A 9 0.18 14.75 -28.42
C SER A 9 1.67 14.36 -28.31
N PRO A 10 2.22 14.17 -27.09
CA PRO A 10 3.62 13.79 -26.93
C PRO A 10 3.91 12.55 -27.77
N SER A 11 5.07 12.49 -28.42
CA SER A 11 5.44 11.32 -29.19
C SER A 11 5.34 10.08 -28.30
N LEU A 12 4.85 8.97 -28.83
CA LEU A 12 4.59 7.74 -28.07
C LEU A 12 5.85 7.27 -27.31
N SER A 13 7.03 7.49 -27.87
CA SER A 13 8.32 7.20 -27.20
C SER A 13 8.53 8.05 -25.93
N ARG A 14 8.14 9.33 -25.95
CA ARG A 14 8.21 10.18 -24.77
C ARG A 14 7.20 9.76 -23.70
N ALA A 15 6.00 9.30 -24.10
CA ALA A 15 5.01 8.79 -23.17
C ALA A 15 5.51 7.52 -22.44
N TRP A 16 6.11 6.59 -23.18
CA TRP A 16 6.70 5.38 -22.59
C TRP A 16 7.92 5.68 -21.71
N PHE A 17 8.76 6.64 -22.11
CA PHE A 17 9.85 7.13 -21.27
C PHE A 17 9.33 7.71 -19.95
N ALA A 18 8.31 8.56 -20.00
CA ALA A 18 7.68 9.11 -18.80
C ALA A 18 7.13 8.00 -17.89
N LEU A 19 6.45 6.99 -18.46
CA LEU A 19 5.95 5.85 -17.70
C LEU A 19 7.09 5.07 -17.03
N ALA A 20 8.20 4.85 -17.73
CA ALA A 20 9.37 4.16 -17.19
C ALA A 20 9.99 4.94 -16.00
N VAL A 21 10.09 6.27 -16.10
CA VAL A 21 10.59 7.12 -15.00
C VAL A 21 9.63 7.10 -13.81
N LEU A 22 8.31 7.15 -14.06
CA LEU A 22 7.28 7.03 -13.01
C LEU A 22 7.34 5.67 -12.31
N ALA A 23 7.53 4.59 -13.07
CA ALA A 23 7.69 3.24 -12.56
C ALA A 23 8.96 3.10 -11.70
N LEU A 24 10.06 3.67 -12.16
CA LEU A 24 11.33 3.70 -11.42
C LEU A 24 11.19 4.46 -10.10
N ALA A 25 10.51 5.62 -10.12
CA ALA A 25 10.20 6.38 -8.90
C ALA A 25 9.35 5.58 -7.91
N ALA A 26 8.36 4.83 -8.40
CA ALA A 26 7.54 3.97 -7.54
C ALA A 26 8.36 2.86 -6.87
N ILE A 27 9.25 2.18 -7.61
CA ILE A 27 10.13 1.15 -7.04
C ILE A 27 11.09 1.78 -6.01
N LEU A 28 11.67 2.95 -6.32
CA LEU A 28 12.58 3.64 -5.42
C LEU A 28 11.88 4.02 -4.11
N GLY A 29 10.70 4.65 -4.16
CA GLY A 29 9.95 5.01 -2.95
C GLY A 29 9.62 3.79 -2.09
N ILE A 30 9.25 2.65 -2.71
CA ILE A 30 9.03 1.41 -1.97
C ILE A 30 10.33 0.92 -1.31
N THR A 31 11.47 0.99 -2.03
CA THR A 31 12.78 0.57 -1.50
C THR A 31 13.17 1.43 -0.30
N ASP A 32 13.00 2.75 -0.39
CA ASP A 32 13.29 3.70 0.70
C ASP A 32 12.48 3.37 1.96
N ARG A 33 11.18 3.11 1.79
CA ARG A 33 10.29 2.74 2.91
C ARG A 33 10.69 1.41 3.54
N GLN A 34 11.05 0.42 2.74
CA GLN A 34 11.43 -0.90 3.24
C GLN A 34 12.80 -0.90 3.92
N MET A 35 13.66 0.06 3.61
CA MET A 35 14.92 0.26 4.32
C MET A 35 14.68 0.48 5.82
N LEU A 36 13.66 1.24 6.20
CA LEU A 36 13.29 1.45 7.61
C LEU A 36 12.92 0.14 8.32
N THR A 37 12.15 -0.72 7.66
CA THR A 37 11.73 -2.01 8.24
C THR A 37 12.93 -2.96 8.47
N LEU A 38 13.87 -3.01 7.52
CA LEU A 38 15.05 -3.86 7.65
C LEU A 38 16.09 -3.28 8.64
N ALA A 39 16.07 -1.95 8.85
CA ALA A 39 16.94 -1.27 9.80
C ALA A 39 16.42 -1.29 11.25
N VAL A 40 15.25 -1.88 11.54
CA VAL A 40 14.62 -1.85 12.88
C VAL A 40 15.57 -2.34 13.97
N GLU A 41 16.26 -3.47 13.80
CA GLU A 41 17.16 -4.00 14.82
C GLU A 41 18.38 -3.13 15.09
N PRO A 42 19.15 -2.66 14.08
CA PRO A 42 20.24 -1.74 14.34
C PRO A 42 19.77 -0.38 14.90
N LEU A 43 18.62 0.17 14.42
CA LEU A 43 18.03 1.39 14.96
C LEU A 43 17.62 1.24 16.42
N LYS A 44 17.03 0.10 16.79
CA LYS A 44 16.65 -0.22 18.17
C LYS A 44 17.86 -0.15 19.10
N ARG A 45 18.98 -0.75 18.68
CA ARG A 45 20.23 -0.79 19.48
C ARG A 45 20.90 0.57 19.58
N ASP A 46 21.05 1.27 18.45
CA ASP A 46 21.83 2.52 18.38
C ASP A 46 21.08 3.68 19.02
N LEU A 47 19.76 3.79 18.81
CA LEU A 47 18.93 4.86 19.32
C LEU A 47 18.17 4.50 20.62
N GLN A 48 18.40 3.32 21.20
CA GLN A 48 17.75 2.82 22.43
C GLN A 48 16.22 2.93 22.41
N LEU A 49 15.60 2.51 21.30
CA LEU A 49 14.16 2.63 21.07
C LEU A 49 13.44 1.33 21.48
N SER A 50 12.18 1.47 21.97
CA SER A 50 11.27 0.35 22.15
C SER A 50 10.64 -0.11 20.82
N ASP A 51 10.11 -1.33 20.76
CA ASP A 51 9.40 -1.85 19.58
C ASP A 51 8.13 -1.00 19.31
N THR A 52 7.46 -0.50 20.35
CA THR A 52 6.34 0.44 20.21
C THR A 52 6.76 1.72 19.49
N SER A 53 7.87 2.34 19.92
CA SER A 53 8.40 3.56 19.29
C SER A 53 8.80 3.33 17.85
N LEU A 54 9.48 2.21 17.57
CA LEU A 54 9.82 1.81 16.20
C LEU A 54 8.58 1.56 15.34
N GLY A 55 7.56 0.90 15.89
CA GLY A 55 6.28 0.71 15.21
C GLY A 55 5.59 2.04 14.85
N ALA A 56 5.70 3.04 15.75
CA ALA A 56 5.20 4.39 15.47
C ALA A 56 6.01 5.10 14.37
N ILE A 57 7.32 4.97 14.39
CA ILE A 57 8.25 5.61 13.44
C ILE A 57 8.16 4.96 12.04
N VAL A 58 8.16 3.61 11.97
CA VAL A 58 8.19 2.87 10.72
C VAL A 58 6.81 2.67 10.10
N GLY A 59 5.78 2.53 10.94
CA GLY A 59 4.43 2.20 10.50
C GLY A 59 3.45 3.36 10.66
N PHE A 60 3.09 3.69 11.89
CA PHE A 60 1.99 4.62 12.17
C PHE A 60 2.19 6.00 11.53
N GLY A 61 3.33 6.64 11.80
CA GLY A 61 3.62 7.98 11.29
C GLY A 61 3.56 8.04 9.76
N PRO A 62 4.44 7.31 9.05
CA PRO A 62 4.50 7.37 7.59
C PRO A 62 3.18 7.00 6.91
N ILE A 63 2.49 5.96 7.35
CA ILE A 63 1.23 5.53 6.73
C ILE A 63 0.13 6.58 6.93
N LEU A 64 -0.04 7.07 8.16
CA LEU A 64 -1.10 8.02 8.47
C LEU A 64 -0.83 9.39 7.83
N PHE A 65 0.36 9.94 8.00
CA PHE A 65 0.71 11.26 7.45
C PHE A 65 0.80 11.23 5.92
N GLY A 66 1.25 10.15 5.32
CA GLY A 66 1.19 9.95 3.87
C GLY A 66 -0.26 9.95 3.36
N ALA A 67 -1.16 9.23 4.05
CA ALA A 67 -2.58 9.22 3.70
C ALA A 67 -3.24 10.61 3.83
N LEU A 68 -2.87 11.39 4.85
CA LEU A 68 -3.36 12.77 5.04
C LEU A 68 -2.77 13.75 4.03
N ALA A 69 -1.51 13.58 3.63
CA ALA A 69 -0.85 14.43 2.65
C ALA A 69 -1.36 14.20 1.22
N SER A 70 -1.77 12.98 0.89
CA SER A 70 -2.18 12.60 -0.48
C SER A 70 -3.31 13.47 -1.07
N PRO A 71 -4.42 13.80 -0.37
CA PRO A 71 -5.45 14.69 -0.89
C PRO A 71 -4.94 16.13 -1.14
N LEU A 72 -4.05 16.62 -0.28
CA LEU A 72 -3.45 17.96 -0.43
C LEU A 72 -2.55 18.01 -1.68
N LEU A 73 -1.73 16.99 -1.88
CA LEU A 73 -0.86 16.86 -3.05
C LEU A 73 -1.69 16.63 -4.32
N GLY A 74 -2.81 15.89 -4.23
CA GLY A 74 -3.79 15.77 -5.30
C GLY A 74 -4.37 17.13 -5.72
N TRP A 75 -4.79 17.95 -4.75
CA TRP A 75 -5.26 19.31 -5.01
C TRP A 75 -4.16 20.20 -5.63
N LEU A 76 -2.93 20.04 -5.19
CA LEU A 76 -1.78 20.77 -5.74
C LEU A 76 -1.47 20.36 -7.18
N THR A 77 -1.70 19.07 -7.53
CA THR A 77 -1.54 18.52 -8.89
C THR A 77 -2.39 19.26 -9.93
N ASP A 78 -3.56 19.78 -9.53
CA ASP A 78 -4.44 20.52 -10.42
C ASP A 78 -4.01 21.98 -10.63
N ARG A 79 -3.17 22.54 -9.75
CA ARG A 79 -2.80 23.96 -9.69
C ARG A 79 -1.40 24.26 -10.16
N VAL A 80 -0.45 23.35 -9.92
CA VAL A 80 0.96 23.55 -10.31
C VAL A 80 1.35 22.62 -11.44
N ASP A 81 2.51 22.87 -12.03
CA ASP A 81 3.10 21.96 -13.00
C ASP A 81 3.44 20.61 -12.36
N ARG A 82 2.74 19.55 -12.82
CA ARG A 82 2.85 18.18 -12.32
C ARG A 82 4.27 17.64 -12.35
N ARG A 83 5.06 18.04 -13.34
CA ARG A 83 6.47 17.64 -13.47
C ARG A 83 7.30 18.20 -12.32
N TRP A 84 7.20 19.50 -12.07
CA TRP A 84 7.95 20.14 -10.99
C TRP A 84 7.45 19.72 -9.61
N LEU A 85 6.15 19.40 -9.49
CA LEU A 85 5.60 18.82 -8.28
C LEU A 85 6.23 17.44 -8.00
N LEU A 86 6.36 16.57 -9.02
CA LEU A 86 7.06 15.29 -8.88
C LEU A 86 8.53 15.47 -8.52
N VAL A 87 9.24 16.37 -9.19
CA VAL A 87 10.65 16.70 -8.86
C VAL A 87 10.76 17.09 -7.39
N ALA A 88 9.91 18.00 -6.91
CA ALA A 88 9.90 18.43 -5.51
C ALA A 88 9.59 17.26 -4.57
N CYS A 89 8.58 16.43 -4.88
CA CYS A 89 8.23 15.25 -4.08
C CYS A 89 9.40 14.28 -3.99
N VAL A 90 10.05 13.94 -5.13
CA VAL A 90 11.20 13.03 -5.16
C VAL A 90 12.36 13.56 -4.33
N LEU A 91 12.69 14.86 -4.47
CA LEU A 91 13.78 15.47 -3.70
C LEU A 91 13.45 15.53 -2.20
N VAL A 92 12.20 15.81 -1.83
CA VAL A 92 11.75 15.83 -0.42
C VAL A 92 11.88 14.46 0.20
N TRP A 93 11.36 13.39 -0.43
CA TRP A 93 11.49 12.05 0.18
C TRP A 93 12.94 11.57 0.20
N SER A 94 13.73 11.83 -0.86
CA SER A 94 15.15 11.43 -0.88
C SER A 94 15.97 12.16 0.17
N ALA A 95 15.68 13.45 0.41
CA ALA A 95 16.28 14.19 1.52
C ALA A 95 15.87 13.59 2.87
N GLY A 96 14.58 13.26 3.04
CA GLY A 96 14.10 12.57 4.24
C GLY A 96 14.82 11.24 4.47
N THR A 97 15.01 10.44 3.42
CA THR A 97 15.76 9.19 3.48
C THR A 97 17.22 9.40 3.87
N ALA A 98 17.90 10.35 3.23
CA ALA A 98 19.30 10.68 3.55
C ALA A 98 19.45 11.16 5.01
N LEU A 99 18.54 12.03 5.46
CA LEU A 99 18.53 12.53 6.83
C LEU A 99 18.30 11.41 7.85
N CYS A 100 17.54 10.35 7.54
CA CYS A 100 17.43 9.18 8.41
C CYS A 100 18.79 8.55 8.74
N GLY A 101 19.75 8.58 7.81
CA GLY A 101 21.12 8.09 8.05
C GLY A 101 21.97 8.95 9.00
N LEU A 102 21.55 10.20 9.27
CA LEU A 102 22.31 11.18 10.06
C LEU A 102 21.72 11.41 11.46
N VAL A 103 20.57 10.81 11.80
CA VAL A 103 19.90 11.03 13.07
C VAL A 103 20.67 10.45 14.25
N THR A 104 20.53 11.08 15.41
CA THR A 104 21.12 10.64 16.68
C THR A 104 20.06 10.36 17.74
N GLN A 105 18.79 10.70 17.48
CA GLN A 105 17.68 10.54 18.43
C GLN A 105 16.42 10.04 17.72
N GLY A 106 15.57 9.28 18.42
CA GLY A 106 14.36 8.70 17.85
C GLY A 106 13.35 9.71 17.31
N TRP A 107 13.18 10.87 17.97
CA TRP A 107 12.27 11.91 17.47
C TRP A 107 12.74 12.53 16.15
N MET A 108 14.07 12.65 15.94
CA MET A 108 14.63 13.09 14.66
C MET A 108 14.29 12.09 13.57
N LEU A 109 14.47 10.79 13.85
CA LEU A 109 14.11 9.71 12.93
C LEU A 109 12.62 9.80 12.56
N PHE A 110 11.73 10.02 13.54
CA PHE A 110 10.29 10.20 13.29
C PHE A 110 10.02 11.34 12.32
N LEU A 111 10.62 12.51 12.52
CA LEU A 111 10.44 13.65 11.60
C LEU A 111 10.98 13.37 10.20
N CYS A 112 12.12 12.69 10.08
CA CYS A 112 12.68 12.31 8.78
C CYS A 112 11.74 11.33 8.06
N THR A 113 11.14 10.35 8.76
CA THR A 113 10.17 9.42 8.16
C THR A 113 8.87 10.09 7.74
N LEU A 114 8.41 11.13 8.45
CA LEU A 114 7.28 11.95 8.02
C LEU A 114 7.60 12.73 6.73
N THR A 115 8.80 13.31 6.64
CA THR A 115 9.27 14.03 5.44
C THR A 115 9.29 13.09 4.23
N LEU A 116 9.83 11.87 4.41
CA LEU A 116 9.82 10.82 3.40
C LEU A 116 8.38 10.50 2.97
N ALA A 117 7.49 10.23 3.92
CA ALA A 117 6.10 9.83 3.65
C ALA A 117 5.29 10.92 2.92
N VAL A 118 5.49 12.19 3.28
CA VAL A 118 4.85 13.32 2.60
C VAL A 118 5.34 13.43 1.16
N GLY A 119 6.64 13.28 0.91
CA GLY A 119 7.19 13.28 -0.45
C GLY A 119 6.61 12.14 -1.30
N GLU A 120 6.60 10.91 -0.79
CA GLU A 120 6.04 9.74 -1.49
C GLU A 120 4.54 9.88 -1.78
N ALA A 121 3.77 10.52 -0.89
CA ALA A 121 2.33 10.64 -1.01
C ALA A 121 1.89 11.40 -2.28
N GLY A 122 2.76 12.21 -2.88
CA GLY A 122 2.51 12.92 -4.13
C GLY A 122 2.57 12.05 -5.37
N LEU A 123 3.27 10.92 -5.33
CA LEU A 123 3.49 10.09 -6.52
C LEU A 123 2.16 9.58 -7.10
N GLY A 124 1.28 8.99 -6.27
CA GLY A 124 0.00 8.43 -6.73
C GLY A 124 -0.88 9.46 -7.45
N PRO A 125 -1.29 10.55 -6.80
CA PRO A 125 -2.14 11.57 -7.42
C PRO A 125 -1.55 12.11 -8.73
N VAL A 126 -0.26 12.40 -8.76
CA VAL A 126 0.39 12.95 -9.97
C VAL A 126 0.40 11.92 -11.10
N VAL A 127 0.78 10.65 -10.82
CA VAL A 127 0.81 9.59 -11.83
C VAL A 127 -0.57 9.39 -12.46
N TYR A 128 -1.61 9.20 -11.64
CA TYR A 128 -2.96 8.97 -12.15
C TYR A 128 -3.54 10.19 -12.90
N SER A 129 -3.06 11.39 -12.62
CA SER A 129 -3.43 12.60 -13.37
C SER A 129 -2.66 12.75 -14.67
N MET A 130 -1.41 12.26 -14.75
CA MET A 130 -0.55 12.39 -15.94
C MET A 130 -0.81 11.30 -17.00
N LEU A 131 -1.08 10.06 -16.58
CA LEU A 131 -1.23 8.93 -17.50
C LEU A 131 -2.29 9.15 -18.60
N PRO A 132 -3.50 9.70 -18.29
CA PRO A 132 -4.49 10.00 -19.31
C PRO A 132 -4.06 11.04 -20.34
N ASP A 133 -3.18 11.97 -19.95
CA ASP A 133 -2.68 13.03 -20.82
C ASP A 133 -1.47 12.60 -21.66
N LEU A 134 -0.72 11.59 -21.18
CA LEU A 134 0.45 11.03 -21.86
C LEU A 134 0.06 10.02 -22.95
N PHE A 135 -1.02 9.26 -22.74
CA PHE A 135 -1.39 8.16 -23.63
C PHE A 135 -2.72 8.37 -24.33
N PRO A 136 -2.83 8.02 -25.62
CA PRO A 136 -4.10 8.03 -26.34
C PRO A 136 -5.09 7.03 -25.68
N PRO A 137 -6.42 7.23 -25.82
CA PRO A 137 -7.44 6.40 -25.16
C PRO A 137 -7.23 4.89 -25.31
N ALA A 138 -6.76 4.44 -26.50
CA ALA A 138 -6.52 3.03 -26.77
C ALA A 138 -5.40 2.40 -25.92
N LEU A 139 -4.42 3.19 -25.46
CA LEU A 139 -3.27 2.70 -24.70
C LEU A 139 -3.34 3.03 -23.19
N ARG A 140 -4.30 3.85 -22.76
CA ARG A 140 -4.45 4.25 -21.33
C ARG A 140 -4.58 3.05 -20.39
N THR A 141 -5.43 2.09 -20.77
CA THR A 141 -5.62 0.87 -19.97
C THR A 141 -4.33 0.09 -19.84
N ALA A 142 -3.58 -0.08 -20.94
CA ALA A 142 -2.29 -0.79 -20.91
C ALA A 142 -1.28 -0.06 -20.02
N ALA A 143 -1.14 1.27 -20.16
CA ALA A 143 -0.23 2.07 -19.35
C ALA A 143 -0.56 2.01 -17.85
N ASN A 144 -1.84 2.15 -17.49
CA ASN A 144 -2.30 2.00 -16.11
C ASN A 144 -2.03 0.58 -15.56
N THR A 145 -2.28 -0.46 -16.36
CA THR A 145 -2.03 -1.85 -15.96
C THR A 145 -0.55 -2.10 -15.73
N ILE A 146 0.33 -1.59 -16.62
CA ILE A 146 1.78 -1.71 -16.45
C ILE A 146 2.25 -0.99 -15.19
N PHE A 147 1.79 0.26 -14.97
CA PHE A 147 2.16 0.99 -13.75
C PHE A 147 1.69 0.27 -12.48
N PHE A 148 0.45 -0.23 -12.47
CA PHE A 148 -0.08 -0.99 -11.34
C PHE A 148 0.71 -2.29 -11.10
N ALA A 149 1.03 -3.03 -12.17
CA ALA A 149 1.85 -4.24 -12.09
C ALA A 149 3.25 -3.94 -11.52
N VAL A 150 3.89 -2.85 -12.00
CA VAL A 150 5.19 -2.42 -11.47
C VAL A 150 5.09 -2.03 -9.99
N ALA A 151 4.04 -1.32 -9.57
CA ALA A 151 3.84 -0.98 -8.16
C ALA A 151 3.65 -2.25 -7.30
N LEU A 152 2.91 -3.23 -7.79
CA LEU A 152 2.64 -4.49 -7.09
C LEU A 152 3.90 -5.36 -6.94
N PHE A 153 4.59 -5.65 -8.07
CA PHE A 153 5.83 -6.42 -8.07
C PHE A 153 7.01 -5.63 -7.50
N GLY A 154 6.98 -4.30 -7.69
CA GLY A 154 7.96 -3.37 -7.15
C GLY A 154 8.02 -3.40 -5.62
N ALA A 155 6.93 -3.74 -4.94
CA ALA A 155 6.94 -3.92 -3.49
C ALA A 155 7.91 -5.04 -3.07
N GLY A 156 7.84 -6.20 -3.75
CA GLY A 156 8.77 -7.30 -3.50
C GLY A 156 10.22 -6.95 -3.89
N LEU A 157 10.39 -6.33 -5.07
CA LEU A 157 11.70 -5.88 -5.55
C LEU A 157 12.31 -4.81 -4.64
N GLY A 158 11.49 -3.90 -4.12
CA GLY A 158 11.93 -2.84 -3.21
C GLY A 158 12.47 -3.39 -1.89
N ILE A 159 11.79 -4.37 -1.28
CA ILE A 159 12.28 -5.03 -0.06
C ILE A 159 13.58 -5.80 -0.33
N ALA A 160 13.64 -6.56 -1.42
CA ALA A 160 14.85 -7.29 -1.81
C ALA A 160 16.00 -6.32 -2.12
N GLY A 161 15.71 -5.21 -2.82
CA GLY A 161 16.67 -4.16 -3.11
C GLY A 161 17.21 -3.48 -1.85
N ALA A 162 16.36 -3.18 -0.88
CA ALA A 162 16.78 -2.65 0.41
C ALA A 162 17.74 -3.63 1.13
N GLY A 163 17.44 -4.94 1.13
CA GLY A 163 18.35 -5.96 1.67
C GLY A 163 19.69 -6.01 0.94
N ALA A 164 19.69 -5.91 -0.41
CA ALA A 164 20.91 -5.87 -1.20
C ALA A 164 21.77 -4.62 -0.89
N ILE A 165 21.14 -3.46 -0.68
CA ILE A 165 21.86 -2.24 -0.28
C ILE A 165 22.53 -2.43 1.08
N PHE A 166 21.89 -3.07 2.05
CA PHE A 166 22.53 -3.42 3.33
C PHE A 166 23.75 -4.29 3.15
N SER A 167 23.71 -5.28 2.25
CA SER A 167 24.88 -6.16 2.01
C SER A 167 26.07 -5.42 1.41
N VAL A 168 25.82 -4.39 0.57
CA VAL A 168 26.86 -3.52 0.01
C VAL A 168 27.35 -2.49 1.03
N ALA A 169 26.43 -1.96 1.83
CA ALA A 169 26.76 -0.96 2.85
C ALA A 169 27.64 -1.51 3.96
N ALA A 170 27.45 -2.76 4.39
CA ALA A 170 28.14 -3.33 5.55
C ALA A 170 29.69 -3.31 5.42
N PRO A 171 30.33 -3.86 4.37
CA PRO A 171 31.78 -3.83 4.26
C PRO A 171 32.34 -2.40 4.11
N LEU A 172 31.63 -1.53 3.40
CA LEU A 172 32.04 -0.14 3.19
C LEU A 172 31.92 0.68 4.48
N ALA A 173 30.88 0.45 5.27
CA ALA A 173 30.67 1.09 6.57
C ALA A 173 31.79 0.74 7.56
N HIS A 174 32.22 -0.52 7.58
CA HIS A 174 33.37 -0.95 8.39
C HIS A 174 34.66 -0.19 8.01
N ALA A 175 34.91 -0.02 6.72
CA ALA A 175 36.08 0.75 6.25
C ALA A 175 36.01 2.24 6.63
N LEU A 176 34.79 2.82 6.73
CA LEU A 176 34.56 4.22 7.10
C LEU A 176 34.35 4.42 8.62
N SER A 177 34.35 3.35 9.42
CA SER A 177 34.07 3.39 10.87
C SER A 177 32.73 4.02 11.22
N ILE A 178 31.70 3.76 10.41
CA ILE A 178 30.32 4.20 10.64
C ILE A 178 29.38 3.00 10.74
N GLU A 179 28.21 3.21 11.37
CA GLU A 179 27.21 2.15 11.46
C GLU A 179 26.65 1.77 10.08
N PRO A 180 26.55 0.47 9.73
CA PRO A 180 26.07 0.02 8.40
C PRO A 180 24.72 0.58 7.99
N TRP A 181 23.78 0.73 8.92
CA TRP A 181 22.47 1.25 8.63
C TRP A 181 22.50 2.73 8.20
N ARG A 182 23.41 3.55 8.76
CA ARG A 182 23.58 4.95 8.38
C ARG A 182 24.01 5.06 6.92
N LEU A 183 25.00 4.27 6.53
CA LEU A 183 25.47 4.25 5.15
C LEU A 183 24.40 3.72 4.19
N ALA A 184 23.63 2.70 4.60
CA ALA A 184 22.57 2.14 3.79
C ALA A 184 21.51 3.20 3.43
N PHE A 185 21.08 4.03 4.40
CA PHE A 185 20.17 5.17 4.13
C PHE A 185 20.77 6.20 3.19
N LEU A 186 22.05 6.52 3.33
CA LEU A 186 22.72 7.46 2.43
C LEU A 186 22.81 6.91 1.00
N LEU A 187 23.14 5.62 0.85
CA LEU A 187 23.24 4.98 -0.47
C LEU A 187 21.90 4.90 -1.19
N VAL A 188 20.82 4.53 -0.49
CA VAL A 188 19.48 4.41 -1.10
C VAL A 188 18.92 5.78 -1.50
N ALA A 189 19.35 6.86 -0.88
CA ALA A 189 18.91 8.22 -1.23
C ALA A 189 19.55 8.74 -2.53
N ILE A 190 20.72 8.24 -2.95
CA ILE A 190 21.46 8.71 -4.13
C ILE A 190 20.65 8.65 -5.42
N PRO A 191 19.90 7.59 -5.75
CA PRO A 191 19.12 7.53 -6.98
C PRO A 191 18.00 8.58 -7.07
N GLY A 192 17.52 9.12 -5.95
CA GLY A 192 16.43 10.09 -5.93
C GLY A 192 16.69 11.34 -6.75
N PRO A 193 17.78 12.10 -6.52
CA PRO A 193 18.15 13.25 -7.36
C PRO A 193 18.31 12.90 -8.85
N VAL A 194 18.79 11.70 -9.17
CA VAL A 194 18.88 11.21 -10.56
C VAL A 194 17.48 11.06 -11.17
N VAL A 195 16.58 10.42 -10.46
CA VAL A 195 15.17 10.27 -10.88
C VAL A 195 14.48 11.61 -11.00
N ALA A 196 14.72 12.54 -10.05
CA ALA A 196 14.23 13.91 -10.15
C ALA A 196 14.73 14.62 -11.41
N GLY A 197 16.01 14.45 -11.75
CA GLY A 197 16.61 14.96 -13.01
C GLY A 197 15.96 14.35 -14.26
N LEU A 198 15.67 13.03 -14.24
CA LEU A 198 14.95 12.39 -15.34
C LEU A 198 13.52 12.94 -15.50
N PHE A 199 12.81 13.27 -14.41
CA PHE A 199 11.53 13.96 -14.49
C PHE A 199 11.63 15.34 -15.13
N ALA A 200 12.73 16.07 -14.88
CA ALA A 200 12.96 17.36 -15.52
C ALA A 200 13.07 17.24 -17.06
N LEU A 201 13.40 16.07 -17.59
CA LEU A 201 13.45 15.80 -19.03
C LEU A 201 12.09 15.36 -19.61
N VAL A 202 11.13 14.95 -18.77
CA VAL A 202 9.77 14.60 -19.22
C VAL A 202 9.07 15.90 -19.67
N GLY A 203 8.59 15.91 -20.94
CA GLY A 203 7.87 17.06 -21.50
C GLY A 203 6.58 17.36 -20.73
N HIS A 204 6.07 18.58 -20.87
CA HIS A 204 4.75 18.97 -20.33
C HIS A 204 3.63 18.21 -21.08
N PRO A 205 2.87 17.30 -20.45
CA PRO A 205 1.65 16.83 -21.07
C PRO A 205 0.64 17.97 -21.08
N PRO A 206 0.00 18.28 -22.22
CA PRO A 206 -1.07 19.25 -22.26
C PRO A 206 -2.19 18.79 -21.32
N ARG A 207 -2.74 19.69 -20.52
CA ARG A 207 -3.89 19.40 -19.66
C ARG A 207 -5.11 19.14 -20.56
N GLY A 208 -5.58 17.89 -20.60
CA GLY A 208 -6.89 17.57 -21.18
C GLY A 208 -7.96 18.28 -20.32
N GLY A 209 -8.76 19.14 -20.95
CA GLY A 209 -9.84 19.85 -20.24
C GLY A 209 -10.78 18.87 -19.57
N THR A 210 -10.90 18.94 -18.25
CA THR A 210 -11.98 18.29 -17.52
C THR A 210 -13.26 19.03 -17.85
N ALA A 211 -14.19 18.36 -18.55
CA ALA A 211 -15.52 18.91 -18.78
C ALA A 211 -16.19 19.14 -17.41
N ASP A 212 -16.61 20.37 -17.18
CA ASP A 212 -17.45 20.79 -16.06
C ASP A 212 -18.70 19.91 -15.98
N GLN A 213 -18.73 18.98 -15.05
CA GLN A 213 -19.96 18.30 -14.66
C GLN A 213 -20.70 19.21 -13.67
N HIS A 214 -21.59 20.05 -14.19
CA HIS A 214 -22.47 20.86 -13.38
C HIS A 214 -23.37 19.99 -12.52
N GLU A 215 -23.19 20.12 -11.21
CA GLU A 215 -23.96 19.44 -10.17
C GLU A 215 -25.41 19.88 -10.17
N ARG A 216 -26.31 18.97 -10.55
CA ARG A 216 -27.71 19.04 -10.11
C ARG A 216 -27.75 18.66 -8.63
N ALA A 217 -28.63 19.33 -7.85
CA ALA A 217 -28.85 19.07 -6.42
C ALA A 217 -29.06 17.56 -6.18
N GLN A 218 -28.03 16.89 -5.71
CA GLN A 218 -27.98 15.44 -5.55
C GLN A 218 -27.86 15.09 -4.06
N GLU A 219 -28.26 13.89 -3.70
CA GLU A 219 -28.19 13.37 -2.34
C GLU A 219 -26.86 13.69 -1.66
N THR A 220 -26.90 14.28 -0.45
CA THR A 220 -25.69 14.59 0.30
C THR A 220 -25.06 13.32 0.88
N LEU A 221 -23.73 13.32 1.08
CA LEU A 221 -23.02 12.19 1.71
C LEU A 221 -23.64 11.84 3.08
N ALA A 222 -24.04 12.83 3.86
CA ALA A 222 -24.66 12.63 5.17
C ALA A 222 -26.01 11.89 5.08
N HIS A 223 -26.85 12.19 4.07
CA HIS A 223 -28.10 11.49 3.86
C HIS A 223 -27.88 10.05 3.42
N TYR A 224 -26.93 9.82 2.50
CA TYR A 224 -26.53 8.49 2.06
C TYR A 224 -26.00 7.62 3.22
N TRP A 225 -25.19 8.20 4.12
CA TRP A 225 -24.72 7.53 5.33
C TRP A 225 -25.85 7.17 6.30
N ARG A 226 -26.84 8.01 6.47
CA ARG A 226 -28.03 7.69 7.32
C ARG A 226 -28.80 6.49 6.80
N ARG A 227 -28.91 6.34 5.48
CA ARG A 227 -29.67 5.25 4.84
C ARG A 227 -28.89 3.94 4.74
N SER A 228 -27.62 4.00 4.41
CA SER A 228 -26.77 2.83 4.10
C SER A 228 -25.57 2.69 5.02
N GLY A 229 -25.43 3.54 6.04
CA GLY A 229 -24.22 3.70 6.84
C GLY A 229 -23.82 2.44 7.59
N ALA A 230 -24.76 1.70 8.17
CA ALA A 230 -24.43 0.47 8.90
C ALA A 230 -23.80 -0.58 7.98
N MET A 231 -24.35 -0.76 6.77
CA MET A 231 -23.79 -1.69 5.78
C MET A 231 -22.41 -1.22 5.28
N LEU A 232 -22.29 0.08 4.97
CA LEU A 232 -21.03 0.67 4.53
C LEU A 232 -19.97 0.60 5.64
N ALA A 233 -20.33 0.87 6.88
CA ALA A 233 -19.44 0.75 8.02
C ALA A 233 -18.93 -0.69 8.19
N CYS A 234 -19.83 -1.68 8.16
CA CYS A 234 -19.44 -3.10 8.23
C CYS A 234 -18.51 -3.48 7.06
N LEU A 235 -18.79 -2.99 5.86
CA LEU A 235 -17.96 -3.25 4.70
C LEU A 235 -16.57 -2.61 4.83
N ILE A 236 -16.53 -1.31 5.12
CA ILE A 236 -15.28 -0.54 5.23
C ILE A 236 -14.42 -1.06 6.37
N VAL A 237 -15.01 -1.25 7.57
CA VAL A 237 -14.27 -1.76 8.72
C VAL A 237 -13.85 -3.20 8.52
N GLY A 238 -14.67 -4.04 7.87
CA GLY A 238 -14.31 -5.41 7.52
C GLY A 238 -13.04 -5.50 6.67
N TYR A 239 -12.92 -4.66 5.64
CA TYR A 239 -11.71 -4.59 4.84
C TYR A 239 -10.55 -3.86 5.55
N ALA A 240 -10.84 -2.89 6.41
CA ALA A 240 -9.82 -2.23 7.23
C ALA A 240 -9.19 -3.20 8.25
N MET A 241 -9.94 -4.15 8.80
CA MET A 241 -9.40 -5.23 9.64
C MET A 241 -8.45 -6.14 8.84
N ALA A 242 -8.74 -6.37 7.54
CA ALA A 242 -7.80 -7.09 6.69
C ALA A 242 -6.50 -6.31 6.46
N ALA A 243 -6.57 -5.00 6.27
CA ALA A 243 -5.39 -4.14 6.18
C ALA A 243 -4.59 -4.11 7.51
N PHE A 244 -5.27 -4.21 8.65
CA PHE A 244 -4.64 -4.28 9.96
C PHE A 244 -3.74 -5.51 10.10
N TYR A 245 -4.23 -6.73 9.88
CA TYR A 245 -3.38 -7.91 10.04
C TYR A 245 -2.27 -7.99 8.97
N VAL A 246 -2.51 -7.52 7.75
CA VAL A 246 -1.44 -7.50 6.74
C VAL A 246 -0.40 -6.44 7.06
N GLY A 247 -0.79 -5.29 7.61
CA GLY A 247 0.13 -4.26 8.09
C GLY A 247 1.06 -4.77 9.19
N ALA A 248 0.52 -5.55 10.14
CA ALA A 248 1.30 -6.22 11.17
C ALA A 248 2.35 -7.18 10.59
N ILE A 249 1.96 -8.00 9.61
CA ILE A 249 2.87 -8.93 8.90
C ILE A 249 3.96 -8.16 8.15
N LEU A 250 3.58 -7.17 7.34
CA LEU A 250 4.53 -6.42 6.52
C LEU A 250 5.52 -5.60 7.36
N GLY A 251 5.08 -5.11 8.52
CA GLY A 251 5.93 -4.34 9.43
C GLY A 251 6.90 -5.19 10.24
N TRP A 252 6.49 -6.37 10.69
CA TRP A 252 7.24 -7.10 11.69
C TRP A 252 7.77 -8.47 11.27
N ALA A 253 7.21 -9.13 10.25
CA ALA A 253 7.72 -10.44 9.84
C ALA A 253 9.16 -10.38 9.29
N PRO A 254 9.59 -9.34 8.53
CA PRO A 254 11.00 -9.19 8.16
C PRO A 254 11.92 -9.04 9.38
N VAL A 255 11.47 -8.35 10.42
CA VAL A 255 12.21 -8.17 11.68
C VAL A 255 12.28 -9.49 12.46
N SER A 256 11.17 -10.27 12.51
CA SER A 256 11.17 -11.59 13.13
C SER A 256 12.12 -12.56 12.45
N LEU A 257 12.28 -12.49 11.11
CA LEU A 257 13.28 -13.28 10.40
C LEU A 257 14.70 -13.01 10.94
N ILE A 258 15.00 -11.75 11.25
CA ILE A 258 16.31 -11.36 11.79
C ILE A 258 16.42 -11.73 13.27
N ARG A 259 15.43 -11.36 14.08
CA ARG A 259 15.46 -11.48 15.55
C ARG A 259 15.29 -12.92 16.04
N ASP A 260 14.25 -13.60 15.53
CA ASP A 260 13.84 -14.92 16.04
C ASP A 260 14.46 -16.09 15.27
N PHE A 261 14.69 -15.90 13.95
CA PHE A 261 15.22 -16.95 13.08
C PHE A 261 16.69 -16.72 12.70
N HIS A 262 17.33 -15.66 13.22
CA HIS A 262 18.75 -15.32 13.00
C HIS A 262 19.15 -15.25 11.52
N VAL A 263 18.19 -14.85 10.66
CA VAL A 263 18.44 -14.64 9.23
C VAL A 263 19.18 -13.31 9.07
N ASP A 264 20.23 -13.31 8.25
CA ASP A 264 20.92 -12.08 7.86
C ASP A 264 20.00 -11.05 7.22
N VAL A 265 20.26 -9.75 7.42
CA VAL A 265 19.42 -8.63 6.96
C VAL A 265 19.17 -8.68 5.45
N ALA A 266 20.22 -8.97 4.66
CA ALA A 266 20.10 -9.07 3.20
C ALA A 266 19.18 -10.22 2.77
N ARG A 267 19.33 -11.39 3.42
CA ARG A 267 18.46 -12.55 3.18
C ARG A 267 17.04 -12.31 3.68
N SER A 268 16.86 -11.63 4.80
CA SER A 268 15.54 -11.23 5.29
C SER A 268 14.82 -10.35 4.27
N GLY A 269 15.52 -9.37 3.70
CA GLY A 269 15.01 -8.54 2.61
C GLY A 269 14.61 -9.35 1.38
N LEU A 270 15.48 -10.27 0.93
CA LEU A 270 15.21 -11.15 -0.21
C LEU A 270 13.99 -12.05 0.04
N TYR A 271 13.94 -12.74 1.18
CA TYR A 271 12.86 -13.65 1.54
C TYR A 271 11.52 -12.92 1.68
N SER A 272 11.53 -11.77 2.34
CA SER A 272 10.34 -10.92 2.47
C SER A 272 9.91 -10.37 1.11
N GLY A 273 10.85 -10.00 0.25
CA GLY A 273 10.59 -9.56 -1.12
C GLY A 273 9.92 -10.65 -1.96
N ILE A 274 10.41 -11.89 -1.87
CA ILE A 274 9.80 -13.06 -2.52
C ILE A 274 8.39 -13.31 -1.95
N ALA A 275 8.21 -13.20 -0.63
CA ALA A 275 6.92 -13.41 0.01
C ALA A 275 5.89 -12.35 -0.43
N VAL A 276 6.28 -11.08 -0.47
CA VAL A 276 5.41 -9.98 -0.90
C VAL A 276 5.10 -10.07 -2.39
N GLY A 277 6.11 -10.23 -3.25
CA GLY A 277 5.93 -10.33 -4.70
C GLY A 277 5.14 -11.59 -5.10
N GLY A 278 5.51 -12.74 -4.56
CA GLY A 278 4.84 -14.02 -4.82
C GLY A 278 3.42 -14.05 -4.27
N GLY A 279 3.21 -13.60 -3.02
CA GLY A 279 1.88 -13.49 -2.42
C GLY A 279 0.97 -12.54 -3.20
N SER A 280 1.49 -11.39 -3.66
CA SER A 280 0.73 -10.45 -4.48
C SER A 280 0.33 -11.03 -5.82
N ALA A 281 1.24 -11.75 -6.51
CA ALA A 281 0.95 -12.41 -7.77
C ALA A 281 -0.11 -13.51 -7.61
N LEU A 282 0.05 -14.37 -6.59
CA LEU A 282 -0.92 -15.43 -6.29
C LEU A 282 -2.29 -14.86 -5.93
N GLY A 283 -2.34 -13.79 -5.13
CA GLY A 283 -3.59 -13.15 -4.73
C GLY A 283 -4.32 -12.53 -5.92
N LEU A 284 -3.61 -11.83 -6.79
CA LEU A 284 -4.20 -11.26 -8.00
C LEU A 284 -4.72 -12.35 -8.93
N LEU A 285 -3.93 -13.42 -9.15
CA LEU A 285 -4.35 -14.56 -9.95
C LEU A 285 -5.59 -15.23 -9.36
N ALA A 286 -5.61 -15.46 -8.04
CA ALA A 286 -6.76 -16.02 -7.34
C ALA A 286 -8.01 -15.15 -7.51
N SER A 287 -7.88 -13.82 -7.44
CA SER A 287 -8.97 -12.88 -7.69
C SER A 287 -9.52 -13.01 -9.10
N VAL A 288 -8.64 -13.02 -10.12
CA VAL A 288 -9.05 -13.18 -11.54
C VAL A 288 -9.76 -14.50 -11.78
N VAL A 289 -9.22 -15.61 -11.27
CA VAL A 289 -9.82 -16.95 -11.39
C VAL A 289 -11.17 -16.99 -10.68
N ALA A 290 -11.25 -16.47 -9.45
CA ALA A 290 -12.49 -16.43 -8.70
C ALA A 290 -13.59 -15.62 -9.43
N VAL A 291 -13.24 -14.48 -10.02
CA VAL A 291 -14.17 -13.68 -10.82
C VAL A 291 -14.66 -14.48 -12.03
N ARG A 292 -13.77 -15.14 -12.77
CA ARG A 292 -14.16 -15.94 -13.96
C ARG A 292 -15.08 -17.11 -13.59
N CYS A 293 -14.77 -17.84 -12.51
CA CYS A 293 -15.48 -19.06 -12.16
C CYS A 293 -16.77 -18.82 -11.35
N LEU A 294 -16.80 -17.77 -10.51
CA LEU A 294 -17.86 -17.60 -9.50
C LEU A 294 -18.82 -16.44 -9.79
N ARG A 295 -18.49 -15.55 -10.77
CA ARG A 295 -19.32 -14.36 -11.07
C ARG A 295 -20.75 -14.72 -11.48
N ALA A 296 -20.92 -15.80 -12.24
CA ALA A 296 -22.26 -16.26 -12.65
C ALA A 296 -23.12 -16.67 -11.45
N ARG A 297 -22.51 -17.24 -10.39
CA ARG A 297 -23.22 -17.74 -9.21
C ARG A 297 -23.50 -16.65 -8.18
N TRP A 298 -22.56 -15.69 -7.99
CA TRP A 298 -22.60 -14.73 -6.88
C TRP A 298 -22.87 -13.27 -7.34
N GLY A 299 -22.81 -12.98 -8.63
CA GLY A 299 -23.10 -11.66 -9.19
C GLY A 299 -22.38 -10.53 -8.45
N ARG A 300 -23.15 -9.55 -7.97
CA ARG A 300 -22.65 -8.37 -7.23
C ARG A 300 -22.11 -8.69 -5.83
N LEU A 301 -22.48 -9.85 -5.26
CA LEU A 301 -22.00 -10.27 -3.93
C LEU A 301 -20.61 -10.88 -3.95
N LEU A 302 -20.11 -11.23 -5.12
CA LEU A 302 -18.83 -11.93 -5.29
C LEU A 302 -17.66 -11.28 -4.55
N PRO A 303 -17.43 -9.94 -4.58
CA PRO A 303 -16.32 -9.34 -3.84
C PRO A 303 -16.41 -9.58 -2.33
N VAL A 304 -17.60 -9.52 -1.76
CA VAL A 304 -17.81 -9.74 -0.32
C VAL A 304 -17.59 -11.22 0.05
N VAL A 305 -18.06 -12.15 -0.81
CA VAL A 305 -17.83 -13.59 -0.62
C VAL A 305 -16.34 -13.92 -0.66
N ILE A 306 -15.62 -13.38 -1.64
CA ILE A 306 -14.16 -13.54 -1.73
C ILE A 306 -13.49 -12.91 -0.49
N GLY A 307 -13.89 -11.71 -0.09
CA GLY A 307 -13.38 -11.06 1.12
C GLY A 307 -13.56 -11.94 2.37
N CYS A 308 -14.74 -12.51 2.60
CA CYS A 308 -14.99 -13.43 3.71
C CYS A 308 -14.11 -14.69 3.64
N ALA A 309 -14.05 -15.35 2.48
CA ALA A 309 -13.28 -16.58 2.31
C ALA A 309 -11.77 -16.32 2.53
N MET A 310 -11.26 -15.20 2.01
CA MET A 310 -9.86 -14.83 2.16
C MET A 310 -9.53 -14.38 3.59
N ALA A 311 -10.42 -13.68 4.28
CA ALA A 311 -10.23 -13.35 5.70
C ALA A 311 -10.23 -14.61 6.59
N LEU A 312 -11.06 -15.61 6.27
CA LEU A 312 -11.04 -16.89 6.96
C LEU A 312 -9.73 -17.65 6.71
N LEU A 313 -9.26 -17.69 5.46
CA LEU A 313 -7.97 -18.27 5.11
C LEU A 313 -6.83 -17.58 5.85
N ALA A 314 -6.85 -16.26 5.90
CA ALA A 314 -5.85 -15.48 6.65
C ALA A 314 -5.88 -15.77 8.15
N ALA A 315 -7.08 -15.94 8.76
CA ALA A 315 -7.19 -16.33 10.16
C ALA A 315 -6.55 -17.70 10.44
N LEU A 316 -6.78 -18.69 9.56
CA LEU A 316 -6.18 -20.01 9.68
C LEU A 316 -4.65 -19.95 9.53
N LEU A 317 -4.14 -19.18 8.56
CA LEU A 317 -2.70 -19.01 8.36
C LEU A 317 -2.03 -18.24 9.51
N LEU A 318 -2.72 -17.26 10.10
CA LEU A 318 -2.26 -16.56 11.31
C LEU A 318 -2.22 -17.51 12.51
N LEU A 319 -3.20 -18.42 12.66
CA LEU A 319 -3.14 -19.45 13.68
C LEU A 319 -1.99 -20.43 13.43
N MET A 320 -1.75 -20.85 12.18
CA MET A 320 -0.59 -21.67 11.83
C MET A 320 0.73 -20.98 12.16
N LEU A 321 0.79 -19.65 12.05
CA LEU A 321 1.98 -18.86 12.38
C LEU A 321 2.38 -18.99 13.86
N SER A 322 1.44 -19.31 14.78
CA SER A 322 1.73 -19.59 16.20
C SER A 322 2.65 -20.80 16.39
N PHE A 323 2.70 -21.69 15.42
CA PHE A 323 3.49 -22.91 15.44
C PHE A 323 4.74 -22.83 14.57
N ALA A 324 5.07 -21.61 14.07
CA ALA A 324 6.20 -21.41 13.16
C ALA A 324 7.52 -21.60 13.90
N THR A 325 8.19 -22.71 13.62
CA THR A 325 9.52 -23.05 14.14
C THR A 325 10.62 -22.96 13.08
N SER A 326 10.25 -22.68 11.83
CA SER A 326 11.18 -22.59 10.70
C SER A 326 10.91 -21.37 9.83
N THR A 327 11.98 -20.83 9.23
CA THR A 327 11.91 -19.74 8.24
C THR A 327 10.98 -20.09 7.08
N ALA A 328 11.00 -21.35 6.61
CA ALA A 328 10.15 -21.78 5.50
C ALA A 328 8.66 -21.69 5.85
N MET A 329 8.28 -22.08 7.08
CA MET A 329 6.89 -22.00 7.54
C MET A 329 6.43 -20.53 7.69
N LEU A 330 7.28 -19.68 8.26
CA LEU A 330 7.01 -18.25 8.34
C LEU A 330 6.75 -17.65 6.95
N LEU A 331 7.63 -17.94 5.98
CA LEU A 331 7.53 -17.44 4.61
C LEU A 331 6.27 -17.98 3.90
N ALA A 332 5.94 -19.24 4.06
CA ALA A 332 4.72 -19.83 3.50
C ALA A 332 3.46 -19.15 4.05
N CYS A 333 3.40 -18.91 5.37
CA CYS A 333 2.32 -18.15 6.00
C CYS A 333 2.27 -16.71 5.48
N MET A 334 3.40 -16.01 5.36
CA MET A 334 3.46 -14.66 4.80
C MET A 334 2.89 -14.63 3.37
N ILE A 335 3.36 -15.51 2.49
CA ILE A 335 2.89 -15.61 1.10
C ILE A 335 1.36 -15.81 1.08
N GLY A 336 0.86 -16.76 1.87
CA GLY A 336 -0.56 -17.08 1.93
C GLY A 336 -1.42 -15.93 2.47
N ILE A 337 -0.99 -15.25 3.54
CA ILE A 337 -1.71 -14.12 4.15
C ILE A 337 -1.74 -12.93 3.20
N ILE A 338 -0.61 -12.61 2.54
CA ILE A 338 -0.53 -11.54 1.56
C ILE A 338 -1.40 -11.87 0.34
N ALA A 339 -1.36 -13.12 -0.15
CA ALA A 339 -2.21 -13.56 -1.25
C ALA A 339 -3.70 -13.43 -0.92
N ALA A 340 -4.11 -13.86 0.28
CA ALA A 340 -5.48 -13.73 0.75
C ALA A 340 -5.93 -12.27 0.82
N TYR A 341 -5.09 -11.39 1.37
CA TYR A 341 -5.37 -9.95 1.43
C TYR A 341 -5.52 -9.34 0.03
N ILE A 342 -4.58 -9.56 -0.87
CA ILE A 342 -4.61 -8.99 -2.24
C ILE A 342 -5.82 -9.51 -3.01
N ALA A 343 -6.17 -10.79 -2.88
CA ALA A 343 -7.33 -11.36 -3.55
C ALA A 343 -8.64 -10.68 -3.13
N GLY A 344 -8.80 -10.36 -1.84
CA GLY A 344 -9.96 -9.62 -1.33
C GLY A 344 -9.92 -8.13 -1.67
N ALA A 345 -8.78 -7.48 -1.47
CA ALA A 345 -8.61 -6.04 -1.64
C ALA A 345 -8.74 -5.58 -3.10
N ALA A 346 -8.32 -6.40 -4.08
CA ALA A 346 -8.38 -6.06 -5.50
C ALA A 346 -9.80 -5.76 -6.01
N LEU A 347 -10.83 -6.33 -5.39
CA LEU A 347 -12.23 -6.16 -5.79
C LEU A 347 -12.97 -5.08 -5.00
N THR A 348 -12.37 -4.57 -3.91
CA THR A 348 -13.03 -3.61 -3.01
C THR A 348 -13.38 -2.28 -3.69
N PRO A 349 -12.51 -1.65 -4.51
CA PRO A 349 -12.85 -0.40 -5.17
C PRO A 349 -14.06 -0.54 -6.12
N THR A 350 -14.11 -1.63 -6.88
CA THR A 350 -15.22 -1.92 -7.80
C THR A 350 -16.52 -2.09 -7.03
N LEU A 351 -16.51 -2.84 -5.93
CA LEU A 351 -17.68 -3.02 -5.07
C LEU A 351 -18.19 -1.70 -4.51
N LEU A 352 -17.31 -0.85 -4.00
CA LEU A 352 -17.69 0.47 -3.47
C LEU A 352 -18.24 1.39 -4.54
N GLN A 353 -17.68 1.34 -5.76
CA GLN A 353 -18.18 2.10 -6.92
C GLN A 353 -19.55 1.61 -7.40
N ASP A 354 -19.83 0.29 -7.30
CA ASP A 354 -21.12 -0.29 -7.69
C ASP A 354 -22.24 0.02 -6.68
N ILE A 355 -21.90 0.16 -5.39
CA ILE A 355 -22.86 0.45 -4.32
C ILE A 355 -23.13 1.96 -4.23
N ALA A 356 -22.10 2.80 -4.40
CA ALA A 356 -22.21 4.24 -4.23
C ALA A 356 -22.87 4.93 -5.43
N PRO A 357 -23.77 5.93 -5.19
CA PRO A 357 -24.28 6.79 -6.25
C PRO A 357 -23.14 7.43 -7.04
N PRO A 358 -23.29 7.66 -8.37
CA PRO A 358 -22.19 8.15 -9.23
C PRO A 358 -21.47 9.39 -8.70
N HIS A 359 -22.21 10.35 -8.14
CA HIS A 359 -21.69 11.61 -7.59
C HIS A 359 -21.00 11.46 -6.22
N LEU A 360 -21.19 10.34 -5.50
CA LEU A 360 -20.58 10.07 -4.19
C LEU A 360 -19.45 9.04 -4.25
N ARG A 361 -19.23 8.37 -5.39
CA ARG A 361 -18.25 7.28 -5.54
C ARG A 361 -16.87 7.66 -5.02
N GLY A 362 -16.34 8.82 -5.44
CA GLY A 362 -15.02 9.28 -5.01
C GLY A 362 -14.93 9.51 -3.49
N ARG A 363 -16.00 10.09 -2.91
CA ARG A 363 -16.05 10.35 -1.45
C ARG A 363 -16.14 9.05 -0.64
N VAL A 364 -16.93 8.08 -1.09
CA VAL A 364 -17.07 6.78 -0.42
C VAL A 364 -15.77 5.98 -0.52
N VAL A 365 -15.14 5.90 -1.69
CA VAL A 365 -13.84 5.24 -1.89
C VAL A 365 -12.75 5.93 -1.08
N GLY A 366 -12.70 7.27 -1.10
CA GLY A 366 -11.72 8.04 -0.33
C GLY A 366 -11.86 7.83 1.18
N THR A 367 -13.10 7.83 1.71
CA THR A 367 -13.36 7.52 3.12
C THR A 367 -12.92 6.10 3.47
N SER A 368 -13.23 5.12 2.61
CA SER A 368 -12.80 3.74 2.79
C SER A 368 -11.28 3.62 2.83
N SER A 369 -10.57 4.27 1.92
CA SER A 369 -9.11 4.27 1.87
C SER A 369 -8.51 4.88 3.13
N LEU A 370 -9.02 6.02 3.60
CA LEU A 370 -8.53 6.67 4.82
C LEU A 370 -8.69 5.77 6.04
N VAL A 371 -9.86 5.14 6.21
CA VAL A 371 -10.10 4.21 7.32
C VAL A 371 -9.17 3.01 7.20
N THR A 372 -9.01 2.45 6.01
CA THR A 372 -8.11 1.30 5.77
C THR A 372 -6.67 1.63 6.14
N TYR A 373 -6.16 2.78 5.71
CA TYR A 373 -4.80 3.22 6.07
C TYR A 373 -4.65 3.52 7.57
N ALA A 374 -5.68 4.08 8.23
CA ALA A 374 -5.64 4.31 9.67
C ALA A 374 -5.50 3.00 10.46
N PHE A 375 -6.29 1.97 10.10
CA PHE A 375 -6.18 0.65 10.73
C PHE A 375 -4.83 -0.03 10.42
N GLN A 376 -4.36 0.06 9.20
CA GLN A 376 -3.03 -0.44 8.83
C GLN A 376 -1.93 0.26 9.62
N ALA A 377 -2.00 1.58 9.75
CA ALA A 377 -1.03 2.37 10.52
C ALA A 377 -0.97 1.96 11.99
N MET A 378 -2.13 1.72 12.61
CA MET A 378 -2.22 1.32 14.02
C MET A 378 -1.66 -0.08 14.28
N SER A 379 -1.62 -0.97 13.29
CA SER A 379 -1.21 -2.36 13.47
C SER A 379 0.25 -2.49 13.91
N VAL A 380 1.14 -1.68 13.36
CA VAL A 380 2.59 -1.82 13.60
C VAL A 380 2.96 -1.45 15.05
N PRO A 381 2.59 -0.27 15.61
CA PRO A 381 2.87 0.05 17.00
C PRO A 381 2.14 -0.87 17.98
N SER A 382 0.94 -1.38 17.64
CA SER A 382 0.21 -2.30 18.51
C SER A 382 0.94 -3.63 18.70
N VAL A 383 1.53 -4.19 17.64
CA VAL A 383 2.39 -5.38 17.74
C VAL A 383 3.64 -5.07 18.54
N GLY A 384 4.26 -3.91 18.30
CA GLY A 384 5.41 -3.44 19.07
C GLY A 384 5.12 -3.35 20.58
N ALA A 385 3.96 -2.82 20.95
CA ALA A 385 3.54 -2.73 22.36
C ALA A 385 3.38 -4.12 23.03
N ILE A 386 2.85 -5.10 22.30
CA ILE A 386 2.80 -6.48 22.80
C ILE A 386 4.22 -7.07 22.93
N SER A 387 5.09 -6.81 21.96
CA SER A 387 6.47 -7.27 22.01
C SER A 387 7.23 -6.69 23.20
N ASP A 388 7.06 -5.39 23.46
CA ASP A 388 7.65 -4.71 24.62
C ASP A 388 7.08 -5.28 25.96
N ALA A 389 5.77 -5.54 26.02
CA ALA A 389 5.12 -6.12 27.20
C ALA A 389 5.55 -7.58 27.48
N LEU A 390 6.00 -8.31 26.48
CA LEU A 390 6.50 -9.68 26.61
C LEU A 390 7.99 -9.77 26.98
N ASP A 391 8.65 -8.64 27.11
CA ASP A 391 10.02 -8.40 27.63
C ASP A 391 11.01 -9.57 27.38
N GLY A 392 11.51 -9.68 26.16
CA GLY A 392 12.52 -10.68 25.78
C GLY A 392 12.01 -12.12 25.62
N ALA A 393 10.71 -12.36 25.71
CA ALA A 393 10.16 -13.69 25.45
C ALA A 393 10.46 -14.12 24.00
N PRO A 394 10.79 -15.39 23.75
CA PRO A 394 11.03 -15.88 22.42
C PRO A 394 9.79 -15.71 21.54
N TYR A 395 10.00 -15.29 20.29
CA TYR A 395 8.95 -15.04 19.30
C TYR A 395 7.91 -13.98 19.73
N ALA A 396 8.31 -12.96 20.52
CA ALA A 396 7.42 -11.92 21.03
C ALA A 396 6.69 -11.19 19.90
N LEU A 397 7.39 -10.83 18.83
CA LEU A 397 6.80 -10.20 17.64
C LEU A 397 5.78 -11.10 16.95
N LEU A 398 6.09 -12.38 16.74
CA LEU A 398 5.15 -13.33 16.13
C LEU A 398 3.91 -13.53 17.00
N LYS A 399 4.07 -13.60 18.31
CA LYS A 399 2.95 -13.64 19.26
C LYS A 399 2.08 -12.38 19.13
N GLY A 400 2.68 -11.19 19.05
CA GLY A 400 1.96 -9.95 18.83
C GLY A 400 1.18 -9.94 17.52
N ILE A 401 1.80 -10.39 16.41
CA ILE A 401 1.13 -10.53 15.11
C ILE A 401 -0.08 -11.46 15.21
N VAL A 402 0.06 -12.63 15.88
CA VAL A 402 -1.01 -13.62 16.02
C VAL A 402 -2.12 -13.12 16.94
N TRP A 403 -1.78 -12.59 18.11
CA TRP A 403 -2.76 -12.13 19.11
C TRP A 403 -3.63 -10.98 18.63
N LEU A 404 -3.10 -10.12 17.77
CA LEU A 404 -3.86 -9.04 17.15
C LEU A 404 -4.45 -9.44 15.80
N GLY A 405 -3.71 -10.20 15.01
CA GLY A 405 -4.10 -10.56 13.65
C GLY A 405 -5.26 -11.54 13.59
N VAL A 406 -5.28 -12.56 14.46
CA VAL A 406 -6.38 -13.56 14.48
C VAL A 406 -7.72 -12.90 14.84
N PRO A 407 -7.85 -12.13 15.95
CA PRO A 407 -9.08 -11.41 16.23
C PRO A 407 -9.50 -10.46 15.11
N ALA A 408 -8.55 -9.72 14.50
CA ALA A 408 -8.85 -8.82 13.40
C ALA A 408 -9.38 -9.58 12.17
N ALA A 409 -8.80 -10.74 11.82
CA ALA A 409 -9.27 -11.56 10.71
C ALA A 409 -10.66 -12.15 11.01
N VAL A 410 -10.90 -12.65 12.21
CA VAL A 410 -12.23 -13.16 12.63
C VAL A 410 -13.26 -12.02 12.60
N PHE A 411 -12.93 -10.84 13.10
CA PHE A 411 -13.82 -9.69 13.06
C PHE A 411 -14.13 -9.25 11.62
N SER A 412 -13.12 -9.29 10.72
CA SER A 412 -13.34 -9.11 9.28
C SER A 412 -14.37 -10.10 8.72
N VAL A 413 -14.24 -11.39 9.03
CA VAL A 413 -15.21 -12.42 8.59
C VAL A 413 -16.61 -12.11 9.10
N ILE A 414 -16.75 -11.74 10.38
CA ILE A 414 -18.05 -11.41 10.98
C ILE A 414 -18.68 -10.22 10.27
N LEU A 415 -17.95 -9.11 10.12
CA LEU A 415 -18.47 -7.90 9.51
C LEU A 415 -18.86 -8.12 8.04
N LEU A 416 -18.01 -8.77 7.25
CA LEU A 416 -18.30 -9.08 5.86
C LEU A 416 -19.44 -10.09 5.74
N GLY A 417 -19.54 -11.04 6.66
CA GLY A 417 -20.67 -11.98 6.77
C GLY A 417 -22.01 -11.29 7.07
N LEU A 418 -22.01 -10.25 7.93
CA LEU A 418 -23.19 -9.43 8.17
C LEU A 418 -23.60 -8.65 6.91
N VAL A 419 -22.63 -8.15 6.14
CA VAL A 419 -22.91 -7.52 4.84
C VAL A 419 -23.55 -8.49 3.88
N LEU A 420 -23.08 -9.74 3.80
CA LEU A 420 -23.68 -10.77 2.94
C LEU A 420 -25.15 -11.04 3.32
N ARG A 421 -25.47 -11.13 4.61
CA ARG A 421 -26.85 -11.33 5.08
C ARG A 421 -27.76 -10.15 4.72
N THR A 422 -27.30 -8.92 5.01
CA THR A 422 -28.11 -7.70 4.75
C THR A 422 -28.27 -7.42 3.26
N PHE A 423 -27.32 -7.79 2.42
CA PHE A 423 -27.41 -7.62 0.97
C PHE A 423 -28.45 -8.61 0.37
N ARG A 424 -28.44 -9.87 0.78
CA ARG A 424 -29.41 -10.88 0.34
C ARG A 424 -30.83 -10.45 0.65
N THR A 425 -31.09 -9.95 1.84
CA THR A 425 -32.44 -9.53 2.25
C THR A 425 -32.96 -8.30 1.53
N ARG A 426 -32.08 -7.42 1.04
CA ARG A 426 -32.50 -6.15 0.39
C ARG A 426 -32.56 -6.21 -1.14
N PHE A 427 -31.82 -7.10 -1.80
CA PHE A 427 -31.64 -7.11 -3.25
C PHE A 427 -32.13 -8.38 -3.97
N GLU A 428 -32.42 -9.48 -3.27
CA GLU A 428 -32.99 -10.70 -3.86
C GLU A 428 -34.54 -10.73 -4.01
N PRO A 429 -35.39 -9.91 -3.34
CA PRO A 429 -36.85 -10.06 -3.49
C PRO A 429 -37.40 -9.72 -4.87
N HIS A 430 -36.63 -9.18 -5.79
CA HIS A 430 -37.13 -8.73 -7.10
C HIS A 430 -36.75 -9.63 -8.29
N CYS A 431 -36.01 -10.73 -8.07
CA CYS A 431 -35.67 -11.65 -9.17
C CYS A 431 -36.69 -12.80 -9.37
N GLU A 432 -37.54 -13.09 -8.41
CA GLU A 432 -38.55 -14.17 -8.56
C GLU A 432 -39.81 -13.80 -9.33
N VAL A 433 -40.10 -12.50 -9.51
CA VAL A 433 -41.31 -12.04 -10.22
C VAL A 433 -41.13 -12.01 -11.75
N GLY A 434 -39.88 -12.04 -12.24
CA GLY A 434 -39.59 -12.02 -13.69
C GLY A 434 -39.50 -13.39 -14.38
N ALA A 435 -39.43 -14.49 -13.61
CA ALA A 435 -39.27 -15.83 -14.17
C ALA A 435 -40.61 -16.60 -14.38
N GLN A 436 -41.75 -15.99 -14.01
CA GLN A 436 -43.08 -16.57 -14.25
C GLN A 436 -43.84 -15.90 -15.44
N ALA A 437 -43.17 -15.04 -16.20
CA ALA A 437 -43.80 -14.32 -17.34
C ALA A 437 -43.00 -14.49 -18.66
N LEU A 438 -42.42 -15.67 -18.91
CA LEU A 438 -41.94 -16.08 -20.22
C LEU A 438 -42.30 -17.54 -20.49
#